data_f024e15ffa8dd407b6caad3d0eeb17da
#
_entry.id   f024e15ffa8dd407b6caad3d0eeb17da
#
_cell.length_a   1.000
_cell.length_b   1.000
_cell.length_c   1.000
_cell.angle_alpha   90.00
_cell.angle_beta   90.00
_cell.angle_gamma   90.00
#
_symmetry.space_group_name_H-M   'P 1'
#
loop_
_entity.id
_entity.type
_entity.pdbx_description
1 polymer ?
#
loop_
_entity_poly.entity_id
_entity_poly.type
_entity_poly.pdbx_seq_one_letter_code
_entity_poly.pdbx_strand_id
1 'polypeptide(L)'
;MKQAFEIKDKKIIQAVFDRAEYGTLALSDEGKPYSVPVNFVVIEGVIYFHGAQRGRKMNIISKNIKLSFSVVENYALIPSYFSSTEGLACPATQFFKSIIVDGEAELVERREEKAKMFEALMQKLQPEGQYKPFEDEAYDKVLSATAVVKINSTEVKAKFKFGQHLDEERF
;
A
#
# COMPACT_ATOMS: atom_id res chain seq x y z
N MET A 1 9.95 -15.42 -6.62
CA MET A 1 8.73 -15.83 -5.90
C MET A 1 8.32 -17.22 -6.38
N LYS A 2 7.82 -18.13 -5.49
CA LYS A 2 7.28 -19.42 -5.95
C LYS A 2 5.97 -19.16 -6.69
N GLN A 3 5.79 -19.70 -7.89
CA GLN A 3 4.59 -19.48 -8.72
C GLN A 3 3.29 -19.86 -8.01
N ALA A 4 3.31 -20.92 -7.20
CA ALA A 4 2.14 -21.36 -6.40
C ALA A 4 1.59 -20.30 -5.42
N PHE A 5 2.35 -19.24 -5.13
CA PHE A 5 1.91 -18.18 -4.22
C PHE A 5 1.56 -16.87 -4.94
N GLU A 6 1.65 -16.83 -6.25
CA GLU A 6 1.39 -15.62 -7.03
C GLU A 6 -0.10 -15.33 -7.12
N ILE A 7 -0.50 -14.11 -6.77
CA ILE A 7 -1.86 -13.61 -6.97
C ILE A 7 -1.91 -12.86 -8.28
N LYS A 8 -2.74 -13.32 -9.23
CA LYS A 8 -2.98 -12.67 -10.53
C LYS A 8 -4.35 -12.00 -10.61
N ASP A 9 -5.25 -12.39 -9.73
CA ASP A 9 -6.61 -11.83 -9.70
C ASP A 9 -6.57 -10.37 -9.21
N LYS A 10 -6.91 -9.46 -10.12
CA LYS A 10 -6.96 -8.02 -9.85
C LYS A 10 -7.94 -7.65 -8.73
N LYS A 11 -9.04 -8.41 -8.56
CA LYS A 11 -10.02 -8.18 -7.49
C LYS A 11 -9.41 -8.49 -6.12
N ILE A 12 -8.64 -9.57 -6.02
CA ILE A 12 -7.94 -9.92 -4.78
C ILE A 12 -6.86 -8.86 -4.47
N ILE A 13 -6.11 -8.43 -5.48
CA ILE A 13 -5.09 -7.37 -5.33
C ILE A 13 -5.75 -6.07 -4.83
N GLN A 14 -6.84 -5.64 -5.46
CA GLN A 14 -7.58 -4.44 -5.04
C GLN A 14 -8.09 -4.58 -3.60
N ALA A 15 -8.66 -5.73 -3.25
CA ALA A 15 -9.18 -5.98 -1.90
C ALA A 15 -8.09 -5.93 -0.82
N VAL A 16 -6.84 -6.33 -1.13
CA VAL A 16 -5.70 -6.16 -0.21
C VAL A 16 -5.35 -4.67 -0.04
N PHE A 17 -5.34 -3.90 -1.12
CA PHE A 17 -5.11 -2.45 -1.05
C PHE A 17 -6.21 -1.73 -0.25
N ASP A 18 -7.47 -2.12 -0.43
CA ASP A 18 -8.60 -1.47 0.25
C ASP A 18 -8.57 -1.70 1.77
N ARG A 19 -8.16 -2.91 2.20
CA ARG A 19 -8.07 -3.25 3.63
C ARG A 19 -6.82 -2.76 4.33
N ALA A 20 -5.72 -2.56 3.59
CA ALA A 20 -4.48 -2.10 4.17
C ALA A 20 -4.56 -0.61 4.53
N GLU A 21 -4.39 -0.27 5.80
CA GLU A 21 -4.43 1.12 6.29
C GLU A 21 -3.18 1.90 5.89
N TYR A 22 -2.04 1.22 5.86
CA TYR A 22 -0.74 1.79 5.55
C TYR A 22 -0.03 0.97 4.48
N GLY A 23 0.73 1.68 3.67
CA GLY A 23 1.75 1.08 2.84
C GLY A 23 3.12 1.63 3.20
N THR A 24 4.16 0.93 2.80
CA THR A 24 5.54 1.33 3.05
C THR A 24 6.21 1.72 1.74
N LEU A 25 6.67 2.98 1.68
CA LEU A 25 7.56 3.45 0.62
C LEU A 25 9.00 3.04 0.92
N ALA A 26 9.68 2.46 -0.05
CA ALA A 26 11.11 2.23 -0.05
C ALA A 26 11.75 3.14 -1.11
N LEU A 27 12.65 4.00 -0.67
CA LEU A 27 13.32 5.03 -1.47
C LEU A 27 14.84 4.86 -1.34
N SER A 28 15.59 5.44 -2.27
CA SER A 28 17.04 5.47 -2.22
C SER A 28 17.57 6.90 -2.34
N ASP A 29 18.33 7.33 -1.34
CA ASP A 29 18.98 8.63 -1.25
C ASP A 29 20.48 8.44 -1.52
N GLU A 30 20.89 8.60 -2.78
CA GLU A 30 22.30 8.41 -3.20
C GLU A 30 22.87 7.04 -2.75
N GLY A 31 22.08 5.99 -2.90
CA GLY A 31 22.45 4.62 -2.50
C GLY A 31 22.15 4.28 -1.04
N LYS A 32 21.70 5.25 -0.21
CA LYS A 32 21.27 4.99 1.16
C LYS A 32 19.78 4.63 1.16
N PRO A 33 19.38 3.47 1.70
CA PRO A 33 18.00 3.09 1.77
C PRO A 33 17.24 3.98 2.76
N TYR A 34 15.98 4.30 2.39
CA TYR A 34 15.05 5.00 3.27
C TYR A 34 13.67 4.40 3.12
N SER A 35 13.05 4.04 4.23
CA SER A 35 11.72 3.44 4.28
C SER A 35 10.81 4.26 5.19
N VAL A 36 9.56 4.46 4.75
CA VAL A 36 8.59 5.25 5.53
C VAL A 36 7.17 4.74 5.27
N PRO A 37 6.35 4.52 6.33
CA PRO A 37 4.94 4.23 6.18
C PRO A 37 4.17 5.47 5.74
N VAL A 38 3.14 5.26 4.93
CA VAL A 38 2.21 6.31 4.49
C VAL A 38 0.77 5.76 4.42
N ASN A 39 -0.21 6.59 4.76
CA ASN A 39 -1.58 6.32 4.34
C ASN A 39 -1.66 6.48 2.82
N PHE A 40 -2.49 5.68 2.20
CA PHE A 40 -2.62 5.65 0.75
C PHE A 40 -4.03 5.27 0.31
N VAL A 41 -4.31 5.55 -0.94
CA VAL A 41 -5.53 5.08 -1.63
C VAL A 41 -5.16 4.63 -3.04
N VAL A 42 -5.94 3.70 -3.59
CA VAL A 42 -5.80 3.27 -4.99
C VAL A 42 -7.04 3.70 -5.76
N ILE A 43 -6.83 4.52 -6.79
CA ILE A 43 -7.88 5.01 -7.67
C ILE A 43 -7.57 4.53 -9.08
N GLU A 44 -8.47 3.73 -9.64
CA GLU A 44 -8.32 3.20 -11.01
C GLU A 44 -6.97 2.47 -11.25
N GLY A 45 -6.46 1.79 -10.19
CA GLY A 45 -5.21 1.04 -10.23
C GLY A 45 -3.95 1.89 -9.99
N VAL A 46 -4.09 3.19 -9.78
CA VAL A 46 -2.99 4.10 -9.44
C VAL A 46 -2.95 4.34 -7.93
N ILE A 47 -1.78 4.19 -7.33
CA ILE A 47 -1.58 4.42 -5.89
C ILE A 47 -1.29 5.90 -5.66
N TYR A 48 -2.00 6.48 -4.70
CA TYR A 48 -1.80 7.87 -4.26
C TYR A 48 -1.47 7.92 -2.78
N PHE A 49 -0.58 8.82 -2.40
CA PHE A 49 -0.32 9.18 -1.02
C PHE A 49 -0.08 10.69 -0.89
N HIS A 50 -0.16 11.20 0.32
CA HIS A 50 0.08 12.62 0.59
C HIS A 50 1.14 12.85 1.66
N GLY A 51 1.57 14.09 1.79
CA GLY A 51 2.51 14.50 2.83
C GLY A 51 2.82 16.01 2.77
N ALA A 52 3.71 16.44 3.66
CA ALA A 52 4.24 17.79 3.59
C ALA A 52 5.03 18.01 2.28
N GLN A 53 5.02 19.21 1.74
CA GLN A 53 5.78 19.56 0.54
C GLN A 53 7.31 19.51 0.73
N ARG A 54 7.76 19.52 1.98
CA ARG A 54 9.18 19.49 2.36
C ARG A 54 9.46 18.34 3.30
N GLY A 55 10.73 17.94 3.41
CA GLY A 55 11.19 16.88 4.28
C GLY A 55 11.91 15.77 3.51
N ARG A 56 12.51 14.82 4.24
CA ARG A 56 13.40 13.80 3.68
C ARG A 56 12.77 13.04 2.52
N LYS A 57 11.54 12.57 2.67
CA LYS A 57 10.80 11.85 1.64
C LYS A 57 10.73 12.64 0.33
N MET A 58 10.27 13.88 0.40
CA MET A 58 10.13 14.74 -0.79
C MET A 58 11.47 15.15 -1.38
N ASN A 59 12.49 15.39 -0.54
CA ASN A 59 13.84 15.67 -1.03
C ASN A 59 14.45 14.51 -1.80
N ILE A 60 14.14 13.26 -1.41
CA ILE A 60 14.58 12.07 -2.14
C ILE A 60 13.82 11.96 -3.45
N ILE A 61 12.48 12.06 -3.41
CA ILE A 61 11.62 11.94 -4.60
C ILE A 61 11.97 12.98 -5.66
N SER A 62 12.32 14.21 -5.25
CA SER A 62 12.73 15.26 -6.20
C SER A 62 14.04 14.98 -6.95
N LYS A 63 14.90 14.14 -6.39
CA LYS A 63 16.19 13.74 -6.99
C LYS A 63 16.10 12.39 -7.69
N ASN A 64 15.32 11.46 -7.16
CA ASN A 64 15.15 10.11 -7.65
C ASN A 64 13.68 9.69 -7.52
N ILE A 65 12.97 9.67 -8.62
CA ILE A 65 11.55 9.32 -8.68
C ILE A 65 11.28 7.82 -8.52
N LYS A 66 12.30 6.96 -8.67
CA LYS A 66 12.15 5.50 -8.56
C LYS A 66 11.92 5.10 -7.12
N LEU A 67 10.93 4.24 -6.93
CA LEU A 67 10.55 3.72 -5.63
C LEU A 67 10.00 2.31 -5.70
N SER A 68 9.96 1.65 -4.56
CA SER A 68 9.12 0.48 -4.34
C SER A 68 8.09 0.80 -3.24
N PHE A 69 6.88 0.29 -3.42
CA PHE A 69 5.78 0.43 -2.46
C PHE A 69 5.28 -0.94 -2.07
N SER A 70 5.10 -1.19 -0.78
CA SER A 70 4.62 -2.49 -0.31
C SER A 70 3.47 -2.37 0.68
N VAL A 71 2.55 -3.31 0.60
CA VAL A 71 1.51 -3.55 1.61
C VAL A 71 1.51 -5.01 2.01
N VAL A 72 1.14 -5.27 3.27
CA VAL A 72 0.99 -6.63 3.80
C VAL A 72 -0.32 -6.70 4.57
N GLU A 73 -1.12 -7.70 4.27
CA GLU A 73 -2.33 -8.06 4.99
C GLU A 73 -2.09 -9.37 5.74
N ASN A 74 -2.19 -9.35 7.06
CA ASN A 74 -2.18 -10.57 7.86
C ASN A 74 -3.48 -11.33 7.58
N TYR A 75 -3.35 -12.65 7.35
CA TYR A 75 -4.50 -13.52 7.10
C TYR A 75 -4.78 -14.42 8.29
N ALA A 76 -3.81 -15.26 8.69
CA ALA A 76 -3.94 -16.16 9.83
C ALA A 76 -2.57 -16.55 10.39
N LEU A 77 -2.55 -16.86 11.68
CA LEU A 77 -1.45 -17.56 12.33
C LEU A 77 -1.92 -18.96 12.71
N ILE A 78 -1.21 -19.98 12.26
CA ILE A 78 -1.38 -21.35 12.74
C ILE A 78 -0.31 -21.61 13.81
N PRO A 79 -0.70 -21.73 15.08
CA PRO A 79 0.26 -22.05 16.14
C PRO A 79 0.89 -23.44 15.95
N SER A 80 2.11 -23.59 16.44
CA SER A 80 2.88 -24.84 16.28
C SER A 80 2.17 -26.10 16.82
N TYR A 81 1.42 -25.95 17.90
CA TYR A 81 0.70 -27.05 18.56
C TYR A 81 -0.47 -27.64 17.74
N PHE A 82 -0.92 -26.94 16.67
CA PHE A 82 -1.89 -27.52 15.72
C PHE A 82 -1.24 -28.49 14.74
N SER A 83 0.06 -28.36 14.51
CA SER A 83 0.78 -29.13 13.49
C SER A 83 1.75 -30.15 14.08
N SER A 84 2.04 -30.10 15.39
CA SER A 84 2.96 -31.00 16.08
C SER A 84 2.64 -31.11 17.58
N THR A 85 2.73 -32.33 18.12
CA THR A 85 2.61 -32.60 19.54
C THR A 85 3.96 -32.64 20.27
N GLU A 86 5.06 -32.43 19.54
CA GLU A 86 6.43 -32.52 20.07
C GLU A 86 6.89 -31.25 20.79
N GLY A 87 6.03 -30.20 20.85
CA GLY A 87 6.37 -28.94 21.50
C GLY A 87 7.35 -28.05 20.73
N LEU A 88 7.66 -28.39 19.48
CA LEU A 88 8.55 -27.61 18.63
C LEU A 88 7.83 -26.37 18.06
N ALA A 89 8.53 -25.24 17.97
CA ALA A 89 7.98 -23.99 17.43
C ALA A 89 7.98 -23.94 15.89
N CYS A 90 8.86 -24.69 15.22
CA CYS A 90 9.03 -24.65 13.77
C CYS A 90 7.78 -24.89 12.94
N PRO A 91 6.77 -25.69 13.38
CA PRO A 91 5.51 -25.87 12.65
C PRO A 91 4.59 -24.64 12.64
N ALA A 92 4.85 -23.61 13.45
CA ALA A 92 4.06 -22.38 13.39
C ALA A 92 4.16 -21.72 12.01
N THR A 93 3.04 -21.29 11.47
CA THR A 93 2.99 -20.69 10.13
C THR A 93 2.13 -19.43 10.12
N GLN A 94 2.72 -18.32 9.66
CA GLN A 94 2.00 -17.07 9.40
C GLN A 94 1.56 -17.03 7.94
N PHE A 95 0.25 -16.91 7.73
CA PHE A 95 -0.36 -16.66 6.42
C PHE A 95 -0.55 -15.16 6.21
N PHE A 96 -0.19 -14.69 5.03
CA PHE A 96 -0.33 -13.29 4.69
C PHE A 96 -0.47 -13.10 3.17
N LYS A 97 -1.13 -12.01 2.78
CA LYS A 97 -1.07 -11.49 1.42
C LYS A 97 -0.15 -10.28 1.40
N SER A 98 0.67 -10.17 0.38
CA SER A 98 1.53 -9.01 0.20
C SER A 98 1.55 -8.56 -1.25
N ILE A 99 1.62 -7.25 -1.44
CA ILE A 99 1.77 -6.63 -2.75
C ILE A 99 3.01 -5.76 -2.70
N ILE A 100 3.86 -5.89 -3.71
CA ILE A 100 5.01 -5.01 -3.94
C ILE A 100 4.81 -4.39 -5.31
N VAL A 101 4.92 -3.07 -5.37
CA VAL A 101 4.79 -2.28 -6.58
C VAL A 101 6.08 -1.52 -6.78
N ASP A 102 6.78 -1.80 -7.87
CA ASP A 102 7.89 -0.99 -8.33
C ASP A 102 7.36 0.07 -9.30
N GLY A 103 7.82 1.31 -9.18
CA GLY A 103 7.29 2.39 -9.99
C GLY A 103 8.05 3.69 -9.84
N GLU A 104 7.46 4.73 -10.40
CA GLU A 104 8.00 6.09 -10.39
C GLU A 104 7.00 7.05 -9.75
N ALA A 105 7.53 7.91 -8.88
CA ALA A 105 6.75 8.97 -8.22
C ALA A 105 6.48 10.11 -9.20
N GLU A 106 5.27 10.61 -9.20
CA GLU A 106 4.87 11.81 -9.91
C GLU A 106 4.08 12.74 -8.98
N LEU A 107 4.47 14.01 -8.93
CA LEU A 107 3.74 15.01 -8.17
C LEU A 107 2.43 15.38 -8.87
N VAL A 108 1.35 15.38 -8.09
CA VAL A 108 0.05 15.82 -8.56
C VAL A 108 -0.06 17.33 -8.35
N GLU A 109 -0.18 18.09 -9.44
CA GLU A 109 -0.28 19.55 -9.41
C GLU A 109 -1.75 20.02 -9.44
N ARG A 110 -2.61 19.29 -10.19
CA ARG A 110 -3.99 19.70 -10.42
C ARG A 110 -4.84 19.59 -9.16
N ARG A 111 -5.53 20.69 -8.83
CA ARG A 111 -6.41 20.79 -7.67
C ARG A 111 -7.49 19.69 -7.66
N GLU A 112 -8.12 19.46 -8.80
CA GLU A 112 -9.21 18.48 -8.95
C GLU A 112 -8.71 17.05 -8.68
N GLU A 113 -7.50 16.72 -9.13
CA GLU A 113 -6.90 15.39 -8.88
C GLU A 113 -6.51 15.22 -7.40
N LYS A 114 -6.01 16.29 -6.77
CA LYS A 114 -5.77 16.31 -5.31
C LYS A 114 -7.07 16.12 -4.54
N ALA A 115 -8.14 16.84 -4.89
CA ALA A 115 -9.45 16.73 -4.26
C ALA A 115 -10.00 15.30 -4.41
N LYS A 116 -9.95 14.72 -5.61
CA LYS A 116 -10.36 13.31 -5.86
C LYS A 116 -9.59 12.33 -4.98
N MET A 117 -8.29 12.51 -4.82
CA MET A 117 -7.45 11.66 -3.97
C MET A 117 -7.86 11.76 -2.50
N PHE A 118 -8.04 12.99 -1.98
CA PHE A 118 -8.44 13.18 -0.59
C PHE A 118 -9.86 12.66 -0.32
N GLU A 119 -10.79 12.85 -1.25
CA GLU A 119 -12.14 12.29 -1.15
C GLU A 119 -12.09 10.77 -1.05
N ALA A 120 -11.35 10.10 -1.92
CA ALA A 120 -11.19 8.65 -1.89
C ALA A 120 -10.48 8.17 -0.62
N LEU A 121 -9.47 8.92 -0.13
CA LEU A 121 -8.79 8.61 1.11
C LEU A 121 -9.72 8.73 2.31
N MET A 122 -10.54 9.78 2.37
CA MET A 122 -11.50 9.96 3.45
C MET A 122 -12.63 8.94 3.41
N GLN A 123 -13.11 8.54 2.23
CA GLN A 123 -14.06 7.43 2.11
C GLN A 123 -13.49 6.11 2.67
N LYS A 124 -12.18 5.90 2.55
CA LYS A 124 -11.50 4.74 3.13
C LYS A 124 -11.32 4.85 4.65
N LEU A 125 -10.97 6.03 5.17
CA LEU A 125 -10.62 6.24 6.58
C LEU A 125 -11.82 6.62 7.45
N GLN A 126 -12.81 7.32 6.87
CA GLN A 126 -13.99 7.85 7.53
C GLN A 126 -15.24 7.64 6.64
N PRO A 127 -15.65 6.36 6.43
CA PRO A 127 -16.73 6.02 5.49
C PRO A 127 -18.10 6.58 5.90
N GLU A 128 -18.28 6.96 7.16
CA GLU A 128 -19.47 7.64 7.66
C GLU A 128 -19.64 9.06 7.10
N GLY A 129 -18.62 9.63 6.44
CA GLY A 129 -18.66 10.99 5.93
C GLY A 129 -18.56 12.04 7.03
N GLN A 130 -19.51 13.01 7.07
CA GLN A 130 -19.59 14.13 8.03
C GLN A 130 -18.48 15.17 7.83
N TYR A 131 -18.02 15.33 6.58
CA TYR A 131 -17.09 16.37 6.13
C TYR A 131 -17.62 16.99 4.83
N LYS A 132 -17.17 18.19 4.53
CA LYS A 132 -17.48 18.84 3.26
C LYS A 132 -16.77 18.11 2.12
N PRO A 133 -17.37 18.04 0.90
CA PRO A 133 -16.68 17.52 -0.28
C PRO A 133 -15.39 18.31 -0.56
N PHE A 134 -14.33 17.62 -1.00
CA PHE A 134 -13.03 18.28 -1.25
C PHE A 134 -13.02 19.24 -2.45
N GLU A 135 -14.09 19.31 -3.21
CA GLU A 135 -14.34 20.34 -4.21
C GLU A 135 -14.64 21.72 -3.58
N ASP A 136 -15.08 21.79 -2.30
CA ASP A 136 -15.36 23.04 -1.59
C ASP A 136 -14.09 23.90 -1.48
N GLU A 137 -14.20 25.20 -1.78
CA GLU A 137 -13.10 26.17 -1.74
C GLU A 137 -12.42 26.29 -0.36
N ALA A 138 -13.13 25.89 0.71
CA ALA A 138 -12.56 25.83 2.06
C ALA A 138 -11.28 24.99 2.14
N TYR A 139 -11.08 24.05 1.21
CA TYR A 139 -9.88 23.20 1.16
C TYR A 139 -8.74 23.78 0.32
N ASP A 140 -8.93 24.88 -0.41
CA ASP A 140 -7.93 25.39 -1.36
C ASP A 140 -6.56 25.63 -0.72
N LYS A 141 -6.57 26.25 0.46
CA LYS A 141 -5.33 26.50 1.22
C LYS A 141 -4.63 25.22 1.63
N VAL A 142 -5.36 24.23 2.07
CA VAL A 142 -4.78 22.96 2.53
C VAL A 142 -4.33 22.08 1.36
N LEU A 143 -5.10 22.04 0.28
CA LEU A 143 -4.74 21.32 -0.94
C LEU A 143 -3.49 21.91 -1.61
N SER A 144 -3.38 23.26 -1.66
CA SER A 144 -2.18 23.91 -2.19
C SER A 144 -0.94 23.69 -1.34
N ALA A 145 -1.09 23.61 -0.01
CA ALA A 145 0.01 23.38 0.93
C ALA A 145 0.43 21.91 1.07
N THR A 146 -0.33 20.98 0.51
CA THR A 146 -0.07 19.54 0.65
C THR A 146 0.49 18.96 -0.64
N ALA A 147 1.59 18.21 -0.52
CA ALA A 147 2.07 17.38 -1.61
C ALA A 147 1.21 16.14 -1.75
N VAL A 148 0.71 15.89 -2.94
CA VAL A 148 0.10 14.62 -3.35
C VAL A 148 1.00 13.98 -4.38
N VAL A 149 1.28 12.70 -4.21
CA VAL A 149 2.14 11.92 -5.10
C VAL A 149 1.36 10.73 -5.59
N LYS A 150 1.42 10.46 -6.88
CA LYS A 150 0.96 9.20 -7.46
C LYS A 150 2.15 8.32 -7.85
N ILE A 151 1.93 7.02 -7.84
CA ILE A 151 2.92 6.03 -8.23
C ILE A 151 2.49 5.45 -9.58
N ASN A 152 3.27 5.76 -10.60
CA ASN A 152 3.14 5.14 -11.92
C ASN A 152 3.84 3.78 -11.86
N SER A 153 3.07 2.70 -11.69
CA SER A 153 3.60 1.35 -11.51
C SER A 153 4.25 0.83 -12.79
N THR A 154 5.48 0.33 -12.68
CA THR A 154 6.20 -0.38 -13.74
C THR A 154 6.08 -1.89 -13.59
N GLU A 155 5.97 -2.39 -12.35
CA GLU A 155 5.77 -3.79 -12.03
C GLU A 155 4.92 -3.95 -10.76
N VAL A 156 4.00 -4.92 -10.76
CA VAL A 156 3.19 -5.31 -9.58
C VAL A 156 3.39 -6.79 -9.31
N LYS A 157 3.88 -7.11 -8.11
CA LYS A 157 4.04 -8.49 -7.62
C LYS A 157 3.13 -8.71 -6.41
N ALA A 158 2.14 -9.56 -6.55
CA ALA A 158 1.24 -9.92 -5.46
C ALA A 158 1.43 -11.40 -5.07
N LYS A 159 1.38 -11.68 -3.78
CA LYS A 159 1.65 -12.99 -3.21
C LYS A 159 0.68 -13.28 -2.07
N PHE A 160 0.18 -14.51 -2.04
CA PHE A 160 -0.48 -15.11 -0.87
C PHE A 160 0.40 -16.23 -0.34
N LYS A 161 0.96 -16.07 0.85
CA LYS A 161 1.67 -17.14 1.54
C LYS A 161 0.67 -17.96 2.34
N PHE A 162 0.41 -19.20 1.91
CA PHE A 162 -0.35 -20.21 2.64
C PHE A 162 0.55 -21.40 2.99
N GLY A 163 0.10 -22.28 3.89
CA GLY A 163 0.87 -23.43 4.37
C GLY A 163 1.22 -24.40 3.24
N GLN A 164 2.42 -24.98 3.30
CA GLN A 164 2.92 -25.90 2.28
C GLN A 164 2.16 -27.24 2.18
N HIS A 165 1.21 -27.49 3.10
CA HIS A 165 0.50 -28.76 3.25
C HIS A 165 -1.02 -28.62 3.17
N LEU A 166 -1.54 -27.45 2.83
CA LEU A 166 -2.97 -27.25 2.65
C LEU A 166 -3.26 -27.13 1.15
N ASP A 167 -3.94 -28.13 0.63
CA ASP A 167 -4.45 -28.11 -0.74
C ASP A 167 -5.42 -26.94 -0.92
N GLU A 168 -5.41 -26.33 -2.10
CA GLU A 168 -6.24 -25.17 -2.47
C GLU A 168 -7.74 -25.38 -2.25
N GLU A 169 -8.18 -26.63 -2.09
CA GLU A 169 -9.58 -27.03 -1.87
C GLU A 169 -10.12 -26.83 -0.43
N ARG A 170 -9.29 -26.35 0.51
CA ARG A 170 -9.68 -26.19 1.91
C ARG A 170 -9.88 -24.75 2.40
N PHE A 171 -9.93 -23.78 1.47
CA PHE A 171 -10.19 -22.37 1.81
C PHE A 171 -11.31 -21.77 0.97
#